data_ecbf15092cfb51cd378c4c2e3671e4fb
#
_entry.id   ecbf15092cfb51cd378c4c2e3671e4fb
#
_cell.length_a   1.000
_cell.length_b   1.000
_cell.length_c   1.000
_cell.angle_alpha   90.00
_cell.angle_beta   90.00
_cell.angle_gamma   90.00
#
_symmetry.space_group_name_H-M   'P 1'
#
loop_
_entity.id
_entity.type
_entity.pdbx_description
1 polymer ?
#
loop_
_entity_poly.entity_id
_entity_poly.type
_entity_poly.pdbx_seq_one_letter_code
_entity_poly.pdbx_strand_id
1 'polypeptide(L)'
;MGGTTMLENIRLAFRGIWSHKMRSFLTMLGIIIGIASIISIASTIQGTNEQIKQNLIGAGNNNVDVRLYQGESEYWMDNGLPDNISVISDEQKEQIRSLEGVESATFYNRRGYADGITYQNTSLDSGSVYGVDAEFLKTKGYVIQNGRDFVERDFKEFRKVVLLDDVAVQTLFPGENPVGKTIELRGEPFTVVGCIRKSDAFEPVINSLEDYYTYNQNTNGIVLIPDSTWPVVYNYDEPEEVSVMASETDLMSSVGKKVEDIMNQAVTGQTGSGMIASEEEVLDGAGSSGTDSSNVSYKAADLLKTVKNLQKVSENTNKQLLWIASISLLVGGIGVMNIMLVSVTERTSEIGLKKAIGARKNRILWQFLTEAAVLTSIGGVLGVIAGVILSQVISKMSQTPVAISVPVSVLAVVFSMAIGIIFGLLPSIKAANLNPIDALRHE
;
A
#
# COMPACT_ATOMS: atom_id res chain seq x y z
N MET A 1 -0.85 -48.71 -19.48
CA MET A 1 -1.77 -49.34 -18.53
C MET A 1 -1.92 -48.56 -17.18
N GLY A 2 -1.36 -47.36 -17.03
CA GLY A 2 -1.47 -46.56 -15.76
C GLY A 2 -2.69 -45.63 -15.67
N GLY A 3 -3.26 -45.21 -16.80
CA GLY A 3 -4.33 -44.18 -16.77
C GLY A 3 -5.73 -44.70 -16.38
N THR A 4 -6.05 -45.91 -16.71
CA THR A 4 -7.35 -46.51 -16.39
C THR A 4 -7.52 -46.79 -14.87
N THR A 5 -6.42 -47.14 -14.19
CA THR A 5 -6.44 -47.39 -12.74
C THR A 5 -6.58 -46.10 -11.90
N MET A 6 -6.07 -44.96 -12.40
CA MET A 6 -6.16 -43.67 -11.69
C MET A 6 -7.56 -43.09 -11.73
N LEU A 7 -8.22 -43.13 -12.89
CA LEU A 7 -9.63 -42.74 -13.05
C LEU A 7 -10.59 -43.61 -12.24
N GLU A 8 -10.34 -44.91 -12.15
CA GLU A 8 -11.11 -45.84 -11.28
C GLU A 8 -10.95 -45.46 -9.79
N ASN A 9 -9.72 -45.17 -9.36
CA ASN A 9 -9.47 -44.78 -7.97
C ASN A 9 -10.17 -43.46 -7.60
N ILE A 10 -10.18 -42.47 -8.52
CA ILE A 10 -10.92 -41.20 -8.34
C ILE A 10 -12.45 -41.48 -8.22
N ARG A 11 -12.99 -42.33 -9.08
CA ARG A 11 -14.42 -42.71 -9.03
C ARG A 11 -14.78 -43.44 -7.74
N LEU A 12 -13.91 -44.30 -7.25
CA LEU A 12 -14.06 -44.99 -5.98
C LEU A 12 -13.99 -44.02 -4.78
N ALA A 13 -13.07 -43.03 -4.84
CA ALA A 13 -12.96 -41.97 -3.84
C ALA A 13 -14.28 -41.16 -3.73
N PHE A 14 -14.85 -40.74 -4.87
CA PHE A 14 -16.14 -40.05 -4.86
C PHE A 14 -17.28 -40.90 -4.27
N ARG A 15 -17.33 -42.21 -4.56
CA ARG A 15 -18.30 -43.10 -3.94
C ARG A 15 -18.11 -43.20 -2.42
N GLY A 16 -16.89 -43.33 -1.97
CA GLY A 16 -16.54 -43.37 -0.53
C GLY A 16 -16.96 -42.11 0.20
N ILE A 17 -16.68 -40.94 -0.37
CA ILE A 17 -17.10 -39.63 0.19
C ILE A 17 -18.62 -39.55 0.30
N TRP A 18 -19.36 -40.04 -0.70
CA TRP A 18 -20.82 -39.96 -0.74
C TRP A 18 -21.52 -40.96 0.19
N SER A 19 -20.88 -42.09 0.50
CA SER A 19 -21.41 -43.11 1.40
C SER A 19 -21.39 -42.65 2.88
N HIS A 20 -20.44 -41.78 3.26
CA HIS A 20 -20.31 -41.28 4.64
C HIS A 20 -20.31 -39.76 4.72
N LYS A 21 -21.39 -39.15 4.18
CA LYS A 21 -21.51 -37.68 3.95
C LYS A 21 -21.14 -36.81 5.15
N MET A 22 -21.67 -37.13 6.35
CA MET A 22 -21.44 -36.33 7.56
C MET A 22 -19.98 -36.36 7.99
N ARG A 23 -19.32 -37.52 7.89
CA ARG A 23 -17.89 -37.68 8.25
C ARG A 23 -17.02 -36.93 7.27
N SER A 24 -17.26 -37.11 5.97
CA SER A 24 -16.50 -36.41 4.91
C SER A 24 -16.68 -34.89 5.00
N PHE A 25 -17.90 -34.43 5.29
CA PHE A 25 -18.18 -33.01 5.47
C PHE A 25 -17.43 -32.42 6.68
N LEU A 26 -17.46 -33.10 7.83
CA LEU A 26 -16.80 -32.63 9.05
C LEU A 26 -15.27 -32.53 8.86
N THR A 27 -14.70 -33.47 8.09
CA THR A 27 -13.26 -33.45 7.76
C THR A 27 -12.91 -32.31 6.82
N MET A 28 -13.72 -32.14 5.74
CA MET A 28 -13.50 -31.07 4.80
C MET A 28 -13.69 -29.70 5.45
N LEU A 29 -14.54 -29.58 6.49
CA LEU A 29 -14.81 -28.33 7.18
C LEU A 29 -13.54 -27.70 7.76
N GLY A 30 -12.65 -28.49 8.38
CA GLY A 30 -11.36 -27.99 8.88
C GLY A 30 -10.47 -27.42 7.77
N ILE A 31 -10.43 -28.12 6.63
CA ILE A 31 -9.66 -27.66 5.45
C ILE A 31 -10.31 -26.41 4.82
N ILE A 32 -11.65 -26.43 4.68
CA ILE A 32 -12.41 -25.29 4.15
C ILE A 32 -12.16 -24.04 4.98
N ILE A 33 -12.24 -24.12 6.31
CA ILE A 33 -12.00 -22.98 7.21
C ILE A 33 -10.55 -22.50 7.07
N GLY A 34 -9.57 -23.42 7.08
CA GLY A 34 -8.15 -23.06 6.94
C GLY A 34 -7.87 -22.33 5.63
N ILE A 35 -8.34 -22.86 4.51
CA ILE A 35 -8.13 -22.25 3.19
C ILE A 35 -8.94 -20.97 3.03
N ALA A 36 -10.19 -20.93 3.49
CA ALA A 36 -11.00 -19.72 3.44
C ALA A 36 -10.34 -18.56 4.21
N SER A 37 -9.75 -18.87 5.37
CA SER A 37 -9.00 -17.87 6.15
C SER A 37 -7.77 -17.36 5.39
N ILE A 38 -6.98 -18.26 4.79
CA ILE A 38 -5.80 -17.87 3.99
C ILE A 38 -6.20 -16.98 2.83
N ILE A 39 -7.21 -17.37 2.06
CA ILE A 39 -7.68 -16.60 0.89
C ILE A 39 -8.24 -15.24 1.32
N SER A 40 -9.05 -15.21 2.37
CA SER A 40 -9.64 -13.96 2.86
C SER A 40 -8.56 -12.98 3.32
N ILE A 41 -7.60 -13.44 4.14
CA ILE A 41 -6.49 -12.64 4.63
C ILE A 41 -5.65 -12.13 3.44
N ALA A 42 -5.19 -13.02 2.56
CA ALA A 42 -4.35 -12.63 1.42
C ALA A 42 -5.03 -11.63 0.48
N SER A 43 -6.33 -11.79 0.24
CA SER A 43 -7.12 -10.91 -0.62
C SER A 43 -7.32 -9.52 0.00
N THR A 44 -7.59 -9.44 1.29
CA THR A 44 -7.72 -8.16 2.01
C THR A 44 -6.40 -7.39 1.98
N ILE A 45 -5.30 -8.06 2.21
CA ILE A 45 -3.97 -7.48 2.23
C ILE A 45 -3.55 -6.93 0.89
N GLN A 46 -3.76 -7.72 -0.16
CA GLN A 46 -3.43 -7.25 -1.51
C GLN A 46 -4.28 -6.04 -1.89
N GLY A 47 -5.55 -6.03 -1.49
CA GLY A 47 -6.42 -4.87 -1.68
C GLY A 47 -5.94 -3.64 -0.89
N THR A 48 -5.58 -3.81 0.38
CA THR A 48 -5.05 -2.71 1.21
C THR A 48 -3.73 -2.17 0.68
N ASN A 49 -2.81 -3.04 0.23
CA ASN A 49 -1.54 -2.61 -0.36
C ASN A 49 -1.74 -1.80 -1.65
N GLU A 50 -2.69 -2.21 -2.50
CA GLU A 50 -3.03 -1.48 -3.71
C GLU A 50 -3.68 -0.13 -3.38
N GLN A 51 -4.54 -0.08 -2.37
CA GLN A 51 -5.14 1.17 -1.91
C GLN A 51 -4.10 2.12 -1.31
N ILE A 52 -3.18 1.63 -0.49
CA ILE A 52 -2.07 2.44 0.05
C ILE A 52 -1.27 3.06 -1.10
N LYS A 53 -0.94 2.26 -2.12
CA LYS A 53 -0.24 2.74 -3.29
C LYS A 53 -1.05 3.81 -4.03
N GLN A 54 -2.32 3.57 -4.29
CA GLN A 54 -3.21 4.52 -4.97
C GLN A 54 -3.42 5.81 -4.18
N ASN A 55 -3.57 5.74 -2.87
CA ASN A 55 -3.80 6.92 -2.04
C ASN A 55 -2.56 7.79 -1.87
N LEU A 56 -1.37 7.21 -1.81
CA LEU A 56 -0.13 7.97 -1.58
C LEU A 56 0.52 8.46 -2.88
N ILE A 57 0.50 7.64 -3.92
CA ILE A 57 1.13 7.99 -5.20
C ILE A 57 0.09 8.54 -6.19
N GLY A 58 -1.20 8.14 -6.04
CA GLY A 58 -2.27 8.47 -6.96
C GLY A 58 -2.13 7.78 -8.32
N ALA A 59 -3.09 8.03 -9.21
CA ALA A 59 -3.00 7.59 -10.60
C ALA A 59 -2.21 8.63 -11.42
N GLY A 60 -0.88 8.59 -11.31
CA GLY A 60 0.03 9.51 -12.03
C GLY A 60 0.62 10.64 -11.17
N ASN A 61 0.44 10.62 -9.85
CA ASN A 61 1.08 11.59 -8.96
C ASN A 61 2.50 11.11 -8.59
N ASN A 62 3.44 11.22 -9.53
CA ASN A 62 4.84 10.87 -9.30
C ASN A 62 5.62 12.04 -8.68
N ASN A 63 4.99 12.85 -7.83
CA ASN A 63 5.63 14.01 -7.23
C ASN A 63 6.50 13.66 -6.04
N VAL A 64 7.67 14.26 -5.99
CA VAL A 64 8.60 14.21 -4.86
C VAL A 64 8.83 15.64 -4.39
N ASP A 65 8.44 15.92 -3.15
CA ASP A 65 8.71 17.20 -2.51
C ASP A 65 10.05 17.14 -1.80
N VAL A 66 10.91 18.14 -2.04
CA VAL A 66 12.15 18.32 -1.31
C VAL A 66 12.02 19.58 -0.48
N ARG A 67 12.03 19.39 0.83
CA ARG A 67 11.74 20.42 1.82
C ARG A 67 12.84 20.52 2.86
N LEU A 68 12.79 21.58 3.66
CA LEU A 68 13.70 21.77 4.77
C LEU A 68 13.29 20.92 5.98
N TYR A 69 14.30 20.31 6.60
CA TYR A 69 14.19 19.52 7.80
C TYR A 69 15.23 19.93 8.83
N GLN A 70 14.84 19.89 10.10
CA GLN A 70 15.73 19.95 11.25
C GLN A 70 15.72 18.60 11.96
N GLY A 71 16.76 17.83 11.79
CA GLY A 71 16.77 16.42 12.21
C GLY A 71 15.74 15.60 11.44
N GLU A 72 14.78 14.99 12.13
CA GLU A 72 13.69 14.19 11.54
C GLU A 72 12.40 14.98 11.32
N SER A 73 12.32 16.23 11.82
CA SER A 73 11.12 17.05 11.73
C SER A 73 11.22 18.06 10.59
N GLU A 74 10.10 18.26 9.87
CA GLU A 74 9.99 19.29 8.85
C GLU A 74 10.20 20.68 9.46
N TYR A 75 11.05 21.49 8.83
CA TYR A 75 11.31 22.86 9.26
C TYR A 75 10.32 23.81 8.61
N TRP A 76 9.59 24.54 9.43
CA TRP A 76 8.61 25.50 8.97
C TRP A 76 9.19 26.91 9.03
N MET A 77 9.12 27.67 7.92
CA MET A 77 9.58 29.05 7.87
C MET A 77 8.84 29.99 8.83
N ASP A 78 7.71 29.56 9.38
CA ASP A 78 7.00 30.27 10.44
C ASP A 78 7.82 30.34 11.74
N ASN A 79 8.80 29.46 11.92
CA ASN A 79 9.74 29.47 13.06
C ASN A 79 10.93 30.43 12.87
N GLY A 80 11.01 31.13 11.74
CA GLY A 80 12.10 32.05 11.38
C GLY A 80 12.94 31.54 10.19
N LEU A 81 13.85 32.38 9.73
CA LEU A 81 14.77 32.02 8.65
C LEU A 81 15.92 31.18 9.20
N PRO A 82 16.31 30.08 8.55
CA PRO A 82 17.49 29.32 8.92
C PRO A 82 18.78 30.06 8.56
N ASP A 83 19.73 30.13 9.48
CA ASP A 83 20.96 30.96 9.33
C ASP A 83 21.91 30.49 8.23
N ASN A 84 21.82 29.25 7.75
CA ASN A 84 22.83 28.62 6.90
C ASN A 84 22.33 28.19 5.52
N ILE A 85 21.19 28.71 5.07
CA ILE A 85 20.61 28.30 3.78
C ILE A 85 20.48 29.52 2.89
N SER A 86 21.12 29.47 1.73
CA SER A 86 21.00 30.49 0.69
C SER A 86 19.83 30.18 -0.24
N VAL A 87 19.34 31.22 -0.92
CA VAL A 87 18.38 31.07 -2.01
C VAL A 87 19.01 30.23 -3.12
N ILE A 88 18.24 29.34 -3.70
CA ILE A 88 18.69 28.48 -4.81
C ILE A 88 19.00 29.33 -6.06
N SER A 89 20.13 29.07 -6.72
CA SER A 89 20.52 29.78 -7.93
C SER A 89 19.75 29.32 -9.17
N ASP A 90 19.66 30.19 -10.19
CA ASP A 90 19.01 29.84 -11.46
C ASP A 90 19.70 28.65 -12.15
N GLU A 91 21.04 28.51 -11.97
CA GLU A 91 21.80 27.39 -12.49
C GLU A 91 21.37 26.07 -11.81
N GLN A 92 21.16 26.08 -10.52
CA GLN A 92 20.68 24.90 -9.77
C GLN A 92 19.21 24.56 -10.17
N LYS A 93 18.34 25.58 -10.35
CA LYS A 93 16.98 25.38 -10.85
C LYS A 93 16.98 24.70 -12.22
N GLU A 94 17.84 25.16 -13.13
CA GLU A 94 17.95 24.56 -14.47
C GLU A 94 18.59 23.17 -14.43
N GLN A 95 19.56 22.95 -13.55
CA GLN A 95 20.14 21.63 -13.32
C GLN A 95 19.07 20.62 -12.85
N ILE A 96 18.18 21.01 -11.94
CA ILE A 96 17.10 20.17 -11.47
C ILE A 96 16.09 19.88 -12.59
N ARG A 97 15.72 20.89 -13.39
CA ARG A 97 14.81 20.70 -14.53
C ARG A 97 15.36 19.77 -15.61
N SER A 98 16.67 19.77 -15.79
CA SER A 98 17.37 18.95 -16.80
C SER A 98 17.75 17.54 -16.33
N LEU A 99 17.47 17.17 -15.09
CA LEU A 99 17.76 15.82 -14.58
C LEU A 99 17.01 14.75 -15.35
N GLU A 100 17.71 13.67 -15.69
CA GLU A 100 17.10 12.49 -16.28
C GLU A 100 16.05 11.88 -15.31
N GLY A 101 14.85 11.68 -15.82
CA GLY A 101 13.71 11.16 -15.05
C GLY A 101 12.83 12.24 -14.44
N VAL A 102 13.11 13.53 -14.64
CA VAL A 102 12.26 14.65 -14.26
C VAL A 102 11.38 15.03 -15.44
N GLU A 103 10.06 15.05 -15.27
CA GLU A 103 9.10 15.52 -16.26
C GLU A 103 8.80 17.02 -16.09
N SER A 104 8.65 17.48 -14.85
CA SER A 104 8.48 18.88 -14.49
C SER A 104 9.04 19.16 -13.09
N ALA A 105 9.44 20.41 -12.85
CA ALA A 105 9.90 20.86 -11.54
C ALA A 105 9.38 22.26 -11.26
N THR A 106 8.93 22.50 -10.04
CA THR A 106 8.43 23.79 -9.55
C THR A 106 9.16 24.19 -8.27
N PHE A 107 9.46 25.46 -8.16
CA PHE A 107 10.09 26.06 -6.99
C PHE A 107 9.11 27.02 -6.34
N TYR A 108 9.00 26.95 -5.03
CA TYR A 108 8.01 27.72 -4.30
C TYR A 108 8.45 28.04 -2.88
N ASN A 109 7.95 29.18 -2.38
CA ASN A 109 8.02 29.52 -0.96
C ASN A 109 6.72 29.08 -0.28
N ARG A 110 6.75 28.82 1.02
CA ARG A 110 5.57 28.37 1.76
C ARG A 110 5.51 28.93 3.17
N ARG A 111 4.30 29.34 3.59
CA ARG A 111 3.91 29.54 4.97
C ARG A 111 2.73 28.62 5.28
N GLY A 112 2.88 27.80 6.31
CA GLY A 112 1.88 26.78 6.68
C GLY A 112 0.75 27.32 7.55
N TYR A 113 1.03 28.36 8.32
CA TYR A 113 0.08 28.97 9.25
C TYR A 113 0.11 30.48 9.07
N ALA A 114 -0.30 30.94 7.89
CA ALA A 114 -0.27 32.36 7.54
C ALA A 114 -1.40 33.12 8.22
N ASP A 115 -1.04 34.21 8.89
CA ASP A 115 -1.97 35.15 9.46
C ASP A 115 -2.26 36.31 8.53
N GLY A 116 -3.40 37.01 8.74
CA GLY A 116 -3.74 38.23 8.02
C GLY A 116 -4.24 38.02 6.60
N ILE A 117 -4.87 36.88 6.34
CA ILE A 117 -5.61 36.62 5.11
C ILE A 117 -7.06 37.02 5.34
N THR A 118 -7.51 38.15 4.78
CA THR A 118 -8.83 38.66 5.08
C THR A 118 -9.60 39.12 3.84
N TYR A 119 -10.89 38.97 3.90
CA TYR A 119 -11.83 39.59 2.96
C TYR A 119 -12.95 40.27 3.76
N GLN A 120 -13.02 41.59 3.68
CA GLN A 120 -13.96 42.40 4.48
C GLN A 120 -13.85 42.06 5.99
N ASN A 121 -14.88 41.43 6.56
CA ASN A 121 -14.92 41.03 7.97
C ASN A 121 -14.65 39.54 8.22
N THR A 122 -14.25 38.81 7.18
CA THR A 122 -13.98 37.38 7.26
C THR A 122 -12.47 37.14 7.18
N SER A 123 -11.92 36.28 8.05
CA SER A 123 -10.53 35.87 8.01
C SER A 123 -10.40 34.39 7.67
N LEU A 124 -9.32 34.05 7.02
CA LEU A 124 -8.87 32.67 6.84
C LEU A 124 -7.77 32.44 7.85
N ASP A 125 -8.16 31.90 9.02
CA ASP A 125 -7.20 31.64 10.10
C ASP A 125 -6.39 30.40 9.80
N SER A 126 -5.07 30.49 9.95
CA SER A 126 -4.13 29.39 9.71
C SER A 126 -4.12 28.86 8.26
N GLY A 127 -4.51 29.66 7.29
CA GLY A 127 -4.40 29.31 5.86
C GLY A 127 -2.94 29.12 5.44
N SER A 128 -2.70 28.34 4.40
CA SER A 128 -1.37 28.18 3.80
C SER A 128 -1.19 29.14 2.62
N VAL A 129 -0.09 29.89 2.61
CA VAL A 129 0.28 30.78 1.50
C VAL A 129 1.49 30.21 0.78
N TYR A 130 1.42 30.14 -0.55
CA TYR A 130 2.49 29.71 -1.42
C TYR A 130 2.85 30.81 -2.41
N GLY A 131 4.14 31.13 -2.51
CA GLY A 131 4.69 31.94 -3.59
C GLY A 131 5.22 31.00 -4.68
N VAL A 132 4.57 30.96 -5.84
CA VAL A 132 4.71 29.86 -6.81
C VAL A 132 5.23 30.34 -8.16
N ASP A 133 5.98 29.50 -8.84
CA ASP A 133 6.36 29.69 -10.24
C ASP A 133 5.25 29.24 -11.22
N ALA A 134 5.48 29.41 -12.52
CA ALA A 134 4.49 29.09 -13.56
C ALA A 134 4.20 27.58 -13.71
N GLU A 135 5.13 26.72 -13.29
CA GLU A 135 5.00 25.27 -13.42
C GLU A 135 4.26 24.62 -12.23
N PHE A 136 3.94 25.40 -11.18
CA PHE A 136 3.41 24.88 -9.93
C PHE A 136 2.09 24.11 -10.09
N LEU A 137 1.12 24.70 -10.81
CA LEU A 137 -0.20 24.07 -10.95
C LEU A 137 -0.09 22.73 -11.66
N LYS A 138 0.69 22.68 -12.74
CA LYS A 138 0.94 21.46 -13.51
C LYS A 138 1.66 20.40 -12.67
N THR A 139 2.75 20.77 -12.02
CA THR A 139 3.58 19.83 -11.24
C THR A 139 2.85 19.31 -10.02
N LYS A 140 2.09 20.17 -9.32
CA LYS A 140 1.33 19.77 -8.11
C LYS A 140 -0.07 19.22 -8.41
N GLY A 141 -0.48 19.16 -9.69
CA GLY A 141 -1.75 18.61 -10.13
C GLY A 141 -2.96 19.44 -9.76
N TYR A 142 -2.81 20.76 -9.73
CA TYR A 142 -3.95 21.68 -9.61
C TYR A 142 -4.52 22.04 -10.97
N VAL A 143 -5.83 22.21 -10.99
CA VAL A 143 -6.59 22.68 -12.18
C VAL A 143 -7.42 23.91 -11.83
N ILE A 144 -7.58 24.79 -12.80
CA ILE A 144 -8.46 25.97 -12.64
C ILE A 144 -9.91 25.51 -12.70
N GLN A 145 -10.67 25.82 -11.67
CA GLN A 145 -12.10 25.58 -11.59
C GLN A 145 -12.91 26.77 -12.11
N ASN A 146 -12.48 27.97 -11.78
CA ASN A 146 -13.11 29.21 -12.19
C ASN A 146 -12.07 30.32 -12.36
N GLY A 147 -12.27 31.23 -13.32
CA GLY A 147 -11.30 32.29 -13.59
C GLY A 147 -10.18 31.88 -14.53
N ARG A 148 -8.94 32.29 -14.24
CA ARG A 148 -7.76 32.02 -15.04
C ARG A 148 -6.56 31.68 -14.17
N ASP A 149 -5.58 31.01 -14.77
CA ASP A 149 -4.24 30.78 -14.20
C ASP A 149 -3.41 32.08 -14.21
N PHE A 150 -2.26 32.03 -13.51
CA PHE A 150 -1.23 33.04 -13.65
C PHE A 150 -0.71 33.06 -15.09
N VAL A 151 -0.45 34.24 -15.59
CA VAL A 151 0.15 34.45 -16.89
C VAL A 151 1.53 35.09 -16.72
N GLU A 152 2.42 34.91 -17.69
CA GLU A 152 3.79 35.42 -17.65
C GLU A 152 3.88 36.90 -17.24
N ARG A 153 2.85 37.67 -17.60
CA ARG A 153 2.72 39.11 -17.26
C ARG A 153 2.50 39.34 -15.76
N ASP A 154 1.87 38.39 -15.05
CA ASP A 154 1.65 38.52 -13.60
C ASP A 154 2.98 38.41 -12.85
N PHE A 155 3.88 37.58 -13.33
CA PHE A 155 5.25 37.44 -12.78
C PHE A 155 6.15 38.62 -13.15
N LYS A 156 6.21 39.00 -14.43
CA LYS A 156 7.11 40.06 -14.92
C LYS A 156 6.77 41.46 -14.43
N GLU A 157 5.48 41.75 -14.26
CA GLU A 157 4.99 43.05 -13.81
C GLU A 157 4.72 43.09 -12.30
N PHE A 158 5.09 42.04 -11.53
CA PHE A 158 4.86 41.97 -10.09
C PHE A 158 3.39 42.23 -9.72
N ARG A 159 2.44 41.65 -10.47
CA ARG A 159 1.04 41.86 -10.23
C ARG A 159 0.57 41.18 -8.95
N LYS A 160 -0.10 41.93 -8.08
CA LYS A 160 -0.71 41.41 -6.86
C LYS A 160 -1.98 40.67 -7.21
N VAL A 161 -1.83 39.43 -7.68
CA VAL A 161 -2.93 38.53 -8.04
C VAL A 161 -2.84 37.25 -7.22
N VAL A 162 -3.97 36.57 -7.03
CA VAL A 162 -4.06 35.40 -6.17
C VAL A 162 -4.99 34.34 -6.76
N LEU A 163 -4.65 33.07 -6.53
CA LEU A 163 -5.52 31.92 -6.73
C LEU A 163 -5.89 31.33 -5.37
N LEU A 164 -7.14 30.93 -5.21
CA LEU A 164 -7.69 30.36 -3.99
C LEU A 164 -8.15 28.93 -4.22
N ASP A 165 -7.94 28.05 -3.26
CA ASP A 165 -8.54 26.73 -3.29
C ASP A 165 -10.00 26.75 -2.78
N ASP A 166 -10.69 25.62 -2.88
CA ASP A 166 -12.09 25.48 -2.51
C ASP A 166 -12.34 25.82 -1.03
N VAL A 167 -11.41 25.49 -0.12
CA VAL A 167 -11.54 25.76 1.31
C VAL A 167 -11.41 27.25 1.58
N ALA A 168 -10.42 27.90 0.99
CA ALA A 168 -10.25 29.36 1.11
C ALA A 168 -11.44 30.13 0.51
N VAL A 169 -11.98 29.66 -0.62
CA VAL A 169 -13.17 30.23 -1.25
C VAL A 169 -14.39 30.08 -0.34
N GLN A 170 -14.65 28.90 0.20
CA GLN A 170 -15.80 28.67 1.08
C GLN A 170 -15.71 29.49 2.37
N THR A 171 -14.50 29.68 2.88
CA THR A 171 -14.27 30.45 4.13
C THR A 171 -14.40 31.95 3.89
N LEU A 172 -13.72 32.51 2.89
CA LEU A 172 -13.66 33.94 2.66
C LEU A 172 -14.89 34.47 1.91
N PHE A 173 -15.48 33.68 0.99
CA PHE A 173 -16.56 34.08 0.09
C PHE A 173 -17.76 33.14 0.15
N PRO A 174 -18.42 32.95 1.31
CA PRO A 174 -19.51 31.99 1.45
C PRO A 174 -20.68 32.35 0.49
N GLY A 175 -20.85 31.56 -0.57
CA GLY A 175 -21.89 31.71 -1.57
C GLY A 175 -21.69 32.84 -2.61
N GLU A 176 -20.48 33.44 -2.65
CA GLU A 176 -20.13 34.50 -3.60
C GLU A 176 -19.06 34.03 -4.59
N ASN A 177 -19.07 34.61 -5.80
CA ASN A 177 -17.98 34.41 -6.76
C ASN A 177 -16.77 35.28 -6.35
N PRO A 178 -15.61 34.68 -6.03
CA PRO A 178 -14.42 35.44 -5.60
C PRO A 178 -13.67 36.12 -6.75
N VAL A 179 -13.79 35.63 -7.99
CA VAL A 179 -13.01 36.13 -9.14
C VAL A 179 -13.28 37.62 -9.39
N GLY A 180 -12.19 38.40 -9.47
CA GLY A 180 -12.22 39.84 -9.62
C GLY A 180 -12.35 40.63 -8.31
N LYS A 181 -12.55 39.98 -7.17
CA LYS A 181 -12.57 40.60 -5.85
C LYS A 181 -11.15 40.74 -5.28
N THR A 182 -10.98 41.60 -4.30
CA THR A 182 -9.70 41.88 -3.66
C THR A 182 -9.73 41.35 -2.23
N ILE A 183 -8.74 40.50 -1.88
CA ILE A 183 -8.44 40.09 -0.51
C ILE A 183 -7.25 40.88 0.01
N GLU A 184 -7.11 40.94 1.31
CA GLU A 184 -5.92 41.47 1.95
C GLU A 184 -5.06 40.30 2.45
N LEU A 185 -3.76 40.34 2.13
CA LEU A 185 -2.76 39.40 2.62
C LEU A 185 -1.72 40.19 3.39
N ARG A 186 -1.76 40.12 4.71
CA ARG A 186 -0.94 40.92 5.64
C ARG A 186 -1.01 42.43 5.38
N GLY A 187 -2.21 42.92 5.07
CA GLY A 187 -2.46 44.32 4.79
C GLY A 187 -2.20 44.76 3.35
N GLU A 188 -1.71 43.89 2.48
CA GLU A 188 -1.48 44.13 1.07
C GLU A 188 -2.64 43.61 0.23
N PRO A 189 -3.21 44.43 -0.70
CA PRO A 189 -4.34 44.02 -1.50
C PRO A 189 -3.92 43.15 -2.69
N PHE A 190 -4.56 41.96 -2.81
CA PHE A 190 -4.42 41.04 -3.92
C PHE A 190 -5.74 40.78 -4.62
N THR A 191 -5.75 40.80 -5.95
CA THR A 191 -6.95 40.51 -6.74
C THR A 191 -7.07 39.03 -7.03
N VAL A 192 -8.20 38.42 -6.71
CA VAL A 192 -8.50 37.02 -7.03
C VAL A 192 -8.70 36.89 -8.54
N VAL A 193 -7.82 36.13 -9.21
CA VAL A 193 -7.88 35.87 -10.65
C VAL A 193 -8.44 34.51 -11.00
N GLY A 194 -8.46 33.58 -10.06
CA GLY A 194 -9.05 32.27 -10.27
C GLY A 194 -9.18 31.45 -8.99
N CYS A 195 -9.90 30.36 -9.13
CA CYS A 195 -10.05 29.32 -8.10
C CYS A 195 -9.46 28.03 -8.62
N ILE A 196 -8.78 27.30 -7.74
CA ILE A 196 -8.12 26.05 -8.05
C ILE A 196 -8.73 24.90 -7.26
N ARG A 197 -8.63 23.69 -7.81
CA ARG A 197 -8.86 22.44 -7.09
C ARG A 197 -7.80 21.42 -7.48
N LYS A 198 -7.60 20.41 -6.67
CA LYS A 198 -6.80 19.27 -7.11
C LYS A 198 -7.50 18.53 -8.24
N SER A 199 -6.74 18.03 -9.19
CA SER A 199 -7.25 17.14 -10.24
C SER A 199 -7.68 15.81 -9.63
N ASP A 200 -8.73 15.19 -10.16
CA ASP A 200 -9.25 13.89 -9.70
C ASP A 200 -8.18 12.77 -9.71
N ALA A 201 -7.17 12.91 -10.59
CA ALA A 201 -6.03 12.00 -10.63
C ALA A 201 -5.10 12.10 -9.40
N PHE A 202 -5.19 13.21 -8.66
CA PHE A 202 -4.37 13.49 -7.47
C PHE A 202 -5.17 13.40 -6.17
N GLU A 203 -6.47 13.09 -6.26
CA GLU A 203 -7.30 12.92 -5.08
C GLU A 203 -7.15 11.51 -4.51
N PRO A 204 -6.90 11.36 -3.20
CA PRO A 204 -6.87 10.05 -2.56
C PRO A 204 -8.26 9.41 -2.54
N VAL A 205 -8.30 8.09 -2.69
CA VAL A 205 -9.55 7.33 -2.56
C VAL A 205 -9.90 7.22 -1.08
N ILE A 206 -10.89 7.96 -0.64
CA ILE A 206 -11.36 8.00 0.75
C ILE A 206 -12.58 7.07 0.88
N ASN A 207 -12.39 5.93 1.56
CA ASN A 207 -13.43 4.94 1.80
C ASN A 207 -13.89 4.88 3.27
N SER A 208 -13.15 5.52 4.17
CA SER A 208 -13.42 5.51 5.61
C SER A 208 -13.16 6.87 6.25
N LEU A 209 -13.70 7.06 7.45
CA LEU A 209 -13.42 8.25 8.26
C LEU A 209 -11.92 8.33 8.63
N GLU A 210 -11.27 7.19 8.79
CA GLU A 210 -9.84 7.08 9.10
C GLU A 210 -8.99 7.51 7.89
N ASP A 211 -9.37 7.10 6.67
CA ASP A 211 -8.75 7.57 5.44
C ASP A 211 -8.91 9.10 5.30
N TYR A 212 -10.10 9.63 5.61
CA TYR A 212 -10.35 11.06 5.57
C TYR A 212 -9.39 11.84 6.45
N TYR A 213 -9.21 11.43 7.71
CA TYR A 213 -8.27 12.11 8.61
C TYR A 213 -6.81 11.88 8.25
N THR A 214 -6.49 10.76 7.60
CA THR A 214 -5.12 10.42 7.20
C THR A 214 -4.70 11.16 5.95
N TYR A 215 -5.58 11.28 4.95
CA TYR A 215 -5.23 11.78 3.61
C TYR A 215 -5.75 13.19 3.33
N ASN A 216 -6.77 13.66 4.03
CA ASN A 216 -7.28 15.01 3.87
C ASN A 216 -6.53 16.00 4.78
N GLN A 217 -5.30 16.32 4.39
CA GLN A 217 -4.43 17.21 5.17
C GLN A 217 -4.72 18.70 4.99
N ASN A 218 -5.55 19.07 4.01
CA ASN A 218 -5.83 20.48 3.72
C ASN A 218 -7.18 20.92 4.31
N THR A 219 -7.19 21.21 5.59
CA THR A 219 -8.39 21.72 6.28
C THR A 219 -8.42 23.25 6.39
N ASN A 220 -7.30 23.91 6.10
CA ASN A 220 -7.10 25.33 6.45
C ASN A 220 -7.15 26.29 5.25
N GLY A 221 -7.26 25.79 4.03
CA GLY A 221 -7.28 26.59 2.79
C GLY A 221 -5.90 26.99 2.27
N ILE A 222 -5.79 27.07 0.94
CA ILE A 222 -4.57 27.42 0.21
C ILE A 222 -4.76 28.70 -0.58
N VAL A 223 -3.77 29.57 -0.46
CA VAL A 223 -3.65 30.83 -1.19
C VAL A 223 -2.37 30.82 -2.00
N LEU A 224 -2.45 30.90 -3.32
CA LEU A 224 -1.28 30.98 -4.19
C LEU A 224 -1.09 32.41 -4.69
N ILE A 225 0.15 32.90 -4.62
CA ILE A 225 0.57 34.18 -5.21
C ILE A 225 1.78 33.92 -6.15
N PRO A 226 2.05 34.75 -7.15
CA PRO A 226 3.27 34.64 -7.93
C PRO A 226 4.52 34.78 -7.02
N ASP A 227 5.56 33.98 -7.25
CA ASP A 227 6.82 34.04 -6.55
C ASP A 227 7.44 35.44 -6.55
N SER A 228 7.33 36.13 -7.69
CA SER A 228 7.77 37.51 -7.85
C SER A 228 7.11 38.50 -6.86
N THR A 229 5.91 38.19 -6.36
CA THR A 229 5.20 39.03 -5.38
C THR A 229 5.42 38.56 -3.94
N TRP A 230 6.12 37.44 -3.71
CA TRP A 230 6.45 36.93 -2.37
C TRP A 230 7.12 37.98 -1.47
N PRO A 231 8.14 38.73 -1.96
CA PRO A 231 8.82 39.76 -1.16
C PRO A 231 7.94 40.95 -0.75
N VAL A 232 6.77 41.10 -1.33
CA VAL A 232 5.81 42.14 -0.92
C VAL A 232 5.17 41.84 0.42
N VAL A 233 5.02 40.53 0.74
CA VAL A 233 4.28 40.03 1.91
C VAL A 233 5.25 39.42 2.93
N TYR A 234 6.32 38.79 2.46
CA TYR A 234 7.32 38.06 3.26
C TYR A 234 8.73 38.54 2.95
N ASN A 235 9.75 37.82 3.40
CA ASN A 235 11.13 38.22 3.19
C ASN A 235 11.61 37.85 1.76
N TYR A 236 12.53 38.65 1.23
CA TYR A 236 13.07 38.48 -0.12
C TYR A 236 13.98 37.26 -0.26
N ASP A 237 14.75 36.94 0.77
CA ASP A 237 15.82 35.95 0.79
C ASP A 237 15.41 34.63 1.44
N GLU A 238 14.13 34.30 1.40
CA GLU A 238 13.65 33.03 1.93
C GLU A 238 14.02 31.87 1.03
N PRO A 239 14.56 30.78 1.60
CA PRO A 239 14.87 29.60 0.84
C PRO A 239 13.60 28.95 0.30
N GLU A 240 13.65 28.56 -0.98
CA GLU A 240 12.57 27.91 -1.69
C GLU A 240 12.57 26.39 -1.41
N GLU A 241 11.39 25.81 -1.43
CA GLU A 241 11.18 24.36 -1.54
C GLU A 241 11.03 23.98 -3.01
N VAL A 242 11.24 22.72 -3.33
CA VAL A 242 11.06 22.20 -4.71
C VAL A 242 10.16 20.98 -4.72
N SER A 243 9.31 20.92 -5.72
CA SER A 243 8.55 19.72 -6.05
C SER A 243 8.90 19.30 -7.47
N VAL A 244 9.24 18.04 -7.66
CA VAL A 244 9.56 17.46 -8.96
C VAL A 244 8.58 16.34 -9.28
N MET A 245 8.11 16.30 -10.52
CA MET A 245 7.33 15.18 -11.05
C MET A 245 8.29 14.24 -11.78
N ALA A 246 8.40 13.01 -11.29
CA ALA A 246 9.18 11.98 -11.95
C ALA A 246 8.40 11.40 -13.14
N SER A 247 9.10 11.06 -14.23
CA SER A 247 8.50 10.45 -15.42
C SER A 247 7.90 9.06 -15.15
N GLU A 248 8.43 8.35 -14.17
CA GLU A 248 7.95 7.03 -13.73
C GLU A 248 7.96 6.94 -12.20
N THR A 249 7.02 6.19 -11.64
CA THR A 249 6.91 5.98 -10.19
C THR A 249 8.19 5.37 -9.59
N ASP A 250 8.83 4.44 -10.29
CA ASP A 250 10.04 3.76 -9.81
C ASP A 250 11.26 4.68 -9.73
N LEU A 251 11.24 5.80 -10.46
CA LEU A 251 12.30 6.81 -10.44
C LEU A 251 12.16 7.83 -9.31
N MET A 252 11.01 7.91 -8.63
CA MET A 252 10.73 8.93 -7.60
C MET A 252 11.84 9.02 -6.54
N SER A 253 12.24 7.88 -5.95
CA SER A 253 13.27 7.87 -4.90
C SER A 253 14.65 8.31 -5.42
N SER A 254 15.02 7.90 -6.63
CA SER A 254 16.32 8.27 -7.22
C SER A 254 16.38 9.73 -7.66
N VAL A 255 15.29 10.23 -8.24
CA VAL A 255 15.13 11.64 -8.62
C VAL A 255 15.11 12.52 -7.36
N GLY A 256 14.31 12.15 -6.35
CA GLY A 256 14.23 12.87 -5.08
C GLY A 256 15.60 13.02 -4.42
N LYS A 257 16.41 11.96 -4.37
CA LYS A 257 17.76 12.01 -3.81
C LYS A 257 18.71 12.91 -4.62
N LYS A 258 18.67 12.85 -5.94
CA LYS A 258 19.50 13.75 -6.79
C LYS A 258 19.10 15.21 -6.58
N VAL A 259 17.82 15.52 -6.46
CA VAL A 259 17.33 16.87 -6.20
C VAL A 259 17.75 17.33 -4.80
N GLU A 260 17.61 16.47 -3.79
CA GLU A 260 18.09 16.71 -2.42
C GLU A 260 19.58 17.06 -2.39
N ASP A 261 20.43 16.31 -3.12
CA ASP A 261 21.86 16.55 -3.21
C ASP A 261 22.18 17.93 -3.84
N ILE A 262 21.43 18.33 -4.88
CA ILE A 262 21.58 19.66 -5.52
C ILE A 262 21.12 20.76 -4.58
N MET A 263 19.98 20.61 -3.93
CA MET A 263 19.46 21.61 -2.99
C MET A 263 20.38 21.79 -1.79
N ASN A 264 20.99 20.72 -1.29
CA ASN A 264 21.93 20.80 -0.17
C ASN A 264 23.27 21.46 -0.53
N GLN A 265 23.58 21.67 -1.82
CA GLN A 265 24.74 22.52 -2.22
C GLN A 265 24.50 24.00 -1.90
N ALA A 266 23.25 24.44 -1.74
CA ALA A 266 22.89 25.78 -1.30
C ALA A 266 23.03 25.96 0.24
N VAL A 267 23.29 24.88 0.99
CA VAL A 267 23.49 24.93 2.43
C VAL A 267 24.95 25.31 2.75
N THR A 268 25.16 26.53 3.18
CA THR A 268 26.50 27.03 3.58
C THR A 268 26.97 26.35 4.86
N GLY A 269 27.92 25.46 4.76
CA GLY A 269 28.50 24.73 5.92
C GLY A 269 28.87 23.29 5.62
N GLN A 270 28.38 22.72 4.53
CA GLN A 270 28.79 21.39 4.05
C GLN A 270 29.84 21.46 2.95
N THR A 271 30.92 22.24 3.20
CA THR A 271 32.10 22.18 2.31
C THR A 271 32.90 20.93 2.64
N GLY A 272 32.71 19.89 1.85
CA GLY A 272 33.67 18.81 1.70
C GLY A 272 33.66 17.71 2.74
N SER A 273 32.80 16.74 2.54
CA SER A 273 33.23 15.35 2.74
C SER A 273 32.35 14.46 1.87
N GLY A 274 32.81 14.25 0.64
CA GLY A 274 32.35 13.14 -0.18
C GLY A 274 32.76 11.83 0.49
N MET A 275 31.95 11.32 1.39
CA MET A 275 31.99 9.92 1.77
C MET A 275 30.83 9.21 1.10
N ILE A 276 31.18 8.46 0.07
CA ILE A 276 30.38 7.37 -0.45
C ILE A 276 30.18 6.39 0.72
N ALA A 277 29.06 6.48 1.42
CA ALA A 277 28.65 5.46 2.36
C ALA A 277 28.07 4.30 1.56
N SER A 278 28.89 3.26 1.40
CA SER A 278 28.45 1.93 1.02
C SER A 278 27.41 1.43 2.03
N GLU A 279 26.31 0.89 1.50
CA GLU A 279 25.33 0.11 2.28
C GLU A 279 26.05 -1.03 3.00
N GLU A 280 26.25 -0.91 4.30
CA GLU A 280 26.49 -2.03 5.18
C GLU A 280 25.49 -1.97 6.34
N GLU A 281 24.72 -3.02 6.48
CA GLU A 281 23.86 -3.32 7.62
C GLU A 281 24.63 -3.14 8.93
N VAL A 282 24.21 -2.21 9.78
CA VAL A 282 24.66 -2.17 11.17
C VAL A 282 23.53 -2.64 12.06
N LEU A 283 23.71 -3.88 12.54
CA LEU A 283 23.04 -4.45 13.70
C LEU A 283 23.46 -3.70 14.97
N ASP A 284 22.45 -3.25 15.68
CA ASP A 284 22.32 -3.14 17.14
C ASP A 284 23.56 -2.84 17.98
N GLY A 285 23.52 -1.68 18.66
CA GLY A 285 24.47 -1.34 19.71
C GLY A 285 24.23 0.06 20.28
N ALA A 286 23.58 0.13 21.43
CA ALA A 286 23.32 1.34 22.18
C ALA A 286 24.60 2.17 22.42
N GLY A 287 24.53 3.48 22.13
CA GLY A 287 25.53 4.42 22.64
C GLY A 287 25.63 5.73 21.89
N SER A 288 25.08 6.76 22.50
CA SER A 288 25.43 8.19 22.33
C SER A 288 25.14 8.82 20.97
N SER A 289 23.89 9.18 20.77
CA SER A 289 23.47 10.17 19.78
C SER A 289 23.75 11.59 20.30
N GLY A 290 24.91 12.13 19.98
CA GLY A 290 25.08 13.55 19.81
C GLY A 290 24.54 13.92 18.43
N THR A 291 23.22 13.94 18.24
CA THR A 291 22.60 14.55 17.06
C THR A 291 22.80 16.06 17.22
N ASP A 292 23.65 16.64 16.37
CA ASP A 292 23.65 18.08 16.07
C ASP A 292 22.26 18.46 15.54
N SER A 293 21.34 18.72 16.46
CA SER A 293 19.96 19.15 16.17
C SER A 293 19.89 20.60 15.66
N SER A 294 21.01 21.22 15.37
CA SER A 294 21.13 22.61 14.91
C SER A 294 21.21 22.77 13.40
N ASN A 295 21.41 21.72 12.63
CA ASN A 295 21.64 21.85 11.19
C ASN A 295 20.34 21.57 10.40
N VAL A 296 19.80 22.62 9.77
CA VAL A 296 18.70 22.52 8.84
C VAL A 296 19.23 22.07 7.48
N SER A 297 18.60 21.12 6.83
CA SER A 297 18.99 20.60 5.52
C SER A 297 17.77 20.23 4.68
N TYR A 298 17.93 20.18 3.36
CA TYR A 298 16.89 19.67 2.48
C TYR A 298 16.81 18.15 2.54
N LYS A 299 15.60 17.61 2.60
CA LYS A 299 15.32 16.18 2.50
C LYS A 299 14.16 15.93 1.53
N ALA A 300 14.32 14.91 0.70
CA ALA A 300 13.22 14.44 -0.16
C ALA A 300 12.17 13.71 0.68
N ALA A 301 10.92 14.16 0.57
CA ALA A 301 9.77 13.43 1.10
C ALA A 301 9.48 12.24 0.18
N ASP A 302 10.14 11.11 0.42
CA ASP A 302 10.04 9.91 -0.42
C ASP A 302 8.75 9.14 -0.09
N LEU A 303 7.67 9.51 -0.79
CA LEU A 303 6.39 8.84 -0.69
C LEU A 303 6.50 7.36 -1.05
N LEU A 304 7.34 7.01 -2.03
CA LEU A 304 7.56 5.62 -2.42
C LEU A 304 8.21 4.80 -1.29
N LYS A 305 9.17 5.41 -0.57
CA LYS A 305 9.77 4.80 0.62
C LYS A 305 8.73 4.62 1.72
N THR A 306 7.87 5.60 1.93
CA THR A 306 6.76 5.51 2.89
C THR A 306 5.79 4.40 2.51
N VAL A 307 5.38 4.30 1.24
CA VAL A 307 4.56 3.20 0.72
C VAL A 307 5.23 1.85 0.97
N LYS A 308 6.51 1.71 0.61
CA LYS A 308 7.28 0.47 0.83
C LYS A 308 7.36 0.10 2.32
N ASN A 309 7.54 1.07 3.20
CA ASN A 309 7.57 0.84 4.64
C ASN A 309 6.21 0.36 5.16
N LEU A 310 5.11 1.00 4.76
CA LEU A 310 3.75 0.58 5.12
C LEU A 310 3.43 -0.81 4.57
N GLN A 311 3.82 -1.10 3.32
CA GLN A 311 3.69 -2.43 2.74
C GLN A 311 4.50 -3.47 3.53
N LYS A 312 5.73 -3.15 3.93
CA LYS A 312 6.57 -4.05 4.74
C LYS A 312 5.95 -4.34 6.12
N VAL A 313 5.36 -3.35 6.77
CA VAL A 313 4.60 -3.54 8.01
C VAL A 313 3.39 -4.45 7.77
N SER A 314 2.64 -4.19 6.71
CA SER A 314 1.52 -5.02 6.28
C SER A 314 1.98 -6.46 6.01
N GLU A 315 3.06 -6.69 5.27
CA GLU A 315 3.63 -8.01 5.00
C GLU A 315 4.03 -8.77 6.28
N ASN A 316 4.61 -8.10 7.26
CA ASN A 316 5.00 -8.74 8.52
C ASN A 316 3.78 -9.21 9.33
N THR A 317 2.74 -8.37 9.41
CA THR A 317 1.45 -8.75 10.01
C THR A 317 0.85 -9.95 9.28
N ASN A 318 0.96 -9.97 7.96
CA ASN A 318 0.47 -11.05 7.11
C ASN A 318 1.16 -12.37 7.36
N LYS A 319 2.48 -12.36 7.50
CA LYS A 319 3.24 -13.57 7.85
C LYS A 319 2.71 -14.18 9.14
N GLN A 320 2.40 -13.37 10.16
CA GLN A 320 1.84 -13.84 11.42
C GLN A 320 0.45 -14.47 11.22
N LEU A 321 -0.45 -13.81 10.48
CA LEU A 321 -1.78 -14.33 10.20
C LEU A 321 -1.73 -15.61 9.35
N LEU A 322 -0.80 -15.68 8.40
CA LEU A 322 -0.58 -16.89 7.58
C LEU A 322 -0.10 -18.08 8.42
N TRP A 323 0.75 -17.85 9.42
CA TRP A 323 1.14 -18.87 10.39
C TRP A 323 -0.05 -19.41 11.16
N ILE A 324 -0.93 -18.55 11.66
CA ILE A 324 -2.16 -18.95 12.38
C ILE A 324 -3.08 -19.78 11.49
N ALA A 325 -3.29 -19.35 10.25
CA ALA A 325 -4.09 -20.07 9.27
C ALA A 325 -3.47 -21.43 8.90
N SER A 326 -2.13 -21.51 8.83
CA SER A 326 -1.41 -22.76 8.58
C SER A 326 -1.58 -23.76 9.72
N ILE A 327 -1.60 -23.30 10.96
CA ILE A 327 -1.90 -24.16 12.13
C ILE A 327 -3.32 -24.72 12.01
N SER A 328 -4.31 -23.90 11.65
CA SER A 328 -5.68 -24.34 11.43
C SER A 328 -5.77 -25.42 10.35
N LEU A 329 -5.00 -25.28 9.29
CA LEU A 329 -4.94 -26.25 8.20
C LEU A 329 -4.26 -27.57 8.62
N LEU A 330 -3.23 -27.51 9.47
CA LEU A 330 -2.63 -28.69 10.08
C LEU A 330 -3.63 -29.45 10.96
N VAL A 331 -4.41 -28.76 11.77
CA VAL A 331 -5.48 -29.36 12.57
C VAL A 331 -6.52 -30.05 11.67
N GLY A 332 -6.90 -29.41 10.54
CA GLY A 332 -7.73 -30.02 9.51
C GLY A 332 -7.11 -31.30 8.93
N GLY A 333 -5.80 -31.30 8.66
CA GLY A 333 -5.04 -32.46 8.20
C GLY A 333 -5.03 -33.63 9.21
N ILE A 334 -4.89 -33.35 10.50
CA ILE A 334 -5.00 -34.35 11.56
C ILE A 334 -6.43 -34.95 11.58
N GLY A 335 -7.45 -34.10 11.33
CA GLY A 335 -8.82 -34.56 11.16
C GLY A 335 -8.97 -35.55 10.01
N VAL A 336 -8.33 -35.28 8.85
CA VAL A 336 -8.27 -36.21 7.71
C VAL A 336 -7.62 -37.54 8.11
N MET A 337 -6.47 -37.48 8.78
CA MET A 337 -5.75 -38.68 9.25
C MET A 337 -6.62 -39.55 10.16
N ASN A 338 -7.29 -38.95 11.15
CA ASN A 338 -8.14 -39.68 12.08
C ASN A 338 -9.31 -40.39 11.37
N ILE A 339 -9.95 -39.70 10.42
CA ILE A 339 -11.08 -40.27 9.69
C ILE A 339 -10.63 -41.35 8.72
N MET A 340 -9.49 -41.17 8.07
CA MET A 340 -8.89 -42.21 7.23
C MET A 340 -8.51 -43.47 8.05
N LEU A 341 -8.01 -43.30 9.28
CA LEU A 341 -7.75 -44.43 10.18
C LEU A 341 -9.03 -45.20 10.51
N VAL A 342 -10.11 -44.49 10.82
CA VAL A 342 -11.42 -45.13 11.09
C VAL A 342 -11.95 -45.80 9.81
N SER A 343 -11.83 -45.16 8.66
CA SER A 343 -12.23 -45.76 7.37
C SER A 343 -11.48 -47.04 7.04
N VAL A 344 -10.18 -47.12 7.36
CA VAL A 344 -9.37 -48.33 7.20
C VAL A 344 -9.86 -49.44 8.12
N THR A 345 -10.18 -49.14 9.39
CA THR A 345 -10.69 -50.15 10.34
C THR A 345 -12.09 -50.66 9.95
N GLU A 346 -13.02 -49.79 9.49
CA GLU A 346 -14.34 -50.21 9.02
C GLU A 346 -14.28 -51.07 7.73
N ARG A 347 -13.26 -50.85 6.86
CA ARG A 347 -13.09 -51.63 5.63
C ARG A 347 -12.05 -52.71 5.70
N THR A 348 -11.71 -53.19 6.93
CA THR A 348 -10.64 -54.14 7.16
C THR A 348 -10.91 -55.45 6.42
N SER A 349 -12.13 -55.99 6.43
CA SER A 349 -12.50 -57.23 5.72
C SER A 349 -12.43 -57.08 4.20
N GLU A 350 -12.87 -55.92 3.63
CA GLU A 350 -12.75 -55.63 2.20
C GLU A 350 -11.28 -55.58 1.75
N ILE A 351 -10.40 -54.94 2.56
CA ILE A 351 -8.95 -54.86 2.31
C ILE A 351 -8.33 -56.24 2.37
N GLY A 352 -8.73 -57.07 3.37
CA GLY A 352 -8.32 -58.43 3.55
C GLY A 352 -8.66 -59.30 2.34
N LEU A 353 -9.91 -59.22 1.86
CA LEU A 353 -10.40 -59.91 0.67
C LEU A 353 -9.60 -59.52 -0.59
N LYS A 354 -9.38 -58.24 -0.83
CA LYS A 354 -8.56 -57.75 -1.96
C LYS A 354 -7.15 -58.31 -1.92
N LYS A 355 -6.51 -58.40 -0.74
CA LYS A 355 -5.20 -58.95 -0.57
C LYS A 355 -5.18 -60.46 -0.74
N ALA A 356 -6.20 -61.19 -0.25
CA ALA A 356 -6.34 -62.63 -0.41
C ALA A 356 -6.44 -63.05 -1.89
N ILE A 357 -7.06 -62.19 -2.74
CA ILE A 357 -7.17 -62.36 -4.21
C ILE A 357 -5.88 -61.89 -4.95
N GLY A 358 -4.81 -61.44 -4.23
CA GLY A 358 -3.51 -61.12 -4.80
C GLY A 358 -3.28 -59.62 -5.11
N ALA A 359 -4.02 -58.69 -4.50
CA ALA A 359 -3.73 -57.29 -4.64
C ALA A 359 -2.37 -56.90 -4.04
N ARG A 360 -1.53 -56.22 -4.82
CA ARG A 360 -0.24 -55.69 -4.37
C ARG A 360 -0.39 -54.61 -3.33
N LYS A 361 0.50 -54.56 -2.30
CA LYS A 361 0.51 -53.52 -1.24
C LYS A 361 0.43 -52.09 -1.79
N ASN A 362 1.23 -51.82 -2.86
CA ASN A 362 1.26 -50.50 -3.47
C ASN A 362 -0.10 -50.07 -4.08
N ARG A 363 -0.90 -51.05 -4.58
CA ARG A 363 -2.22 -50.73 -5.16
C ARG A 363 -3.21 -50.26 -4.08
N ILE A 364 -3.16 -50.87 -2.92
CA ILE A 364 -3.96 -50.48 -1.76
C ILE A 364 -3.50 -49.11 -1.23
N LEU A 365 -2.18 -48.94 -1.08
CA LEU A 365 -1.61 -47.63 -0.65
C LEU A 365 -2.05 -46.50 -1.56
N TRP A 366 -1.88 -46.63 -2.87
CA TRP A 366 -2.33 -45.60 -3.84
C TRP A 366 -3.83 -45.39 -3.82
N GLN A 367 -4.63 -46.41 -3.61
CA GLN A 367 -6.10 -46.26 -3.50
C GLN A 367 -6.48 -45.35 -2.35
N PHE A 368 -5.98 -45.57 -1.14
CA PHE A 368 -6.28 -44.75 0.04
C PHE A 368 -5.64 -43.35 -0.05
N LEU A 369 -4.44 -43.27 -0.61
CA LEU A 369 -3.76 -41.99 -0.81
C LEU A 369 -4.50 -41.08 -1.80
N THR A 370 -5.01 -41.65 -2.90
CA THR A 370 -5.84 -40.89 -3.85
C THR A 370 -7.18 -40.49 -3.24
N GLU A 371 -7.78 -41.33 -2.36
CA GLU A 371 -9.00 -40.99 -1.64
C GLU A 371 -8.78 -39.77 -0.73
N ALA A 372 -7.68 -39.72 0.03
CA ALA A 372 -7.30 -38.58 0.85
C ALA A 372 -7.03 -37.33 0.01
N ALA A 373 -6.27 -37.45 -1.08
CA ALA A 373 -5.94 -36.33 -1.97
C ALA A 373 -7.18 -35.74 -2.65
N VAL A 374 -8.11 -36.56 -3.10
CA VAL A 374 -9.38 -36.11 -3.71
C VAL A 374 -10.23 -35.38 -2.68
N LEU A 375 -10.37 -35.94 -1.47
CA LEU A 375 -11.15 -35.34 -0.39
C LEU A 375 -10.62 -33.97 0.00
N THR A 376 -9.31 -33.85 0.15
CA THR A 376 -8.68 -32.56 0.51
C THR A 376 -8.69 -31.57 -0.63
N SER A 377 -8.59 -32.02 -1.90
CA SER A 377 -8.70 -31.15 -3.07
C SER A 377 -10.12 -30.56 -3.20
N ILE A 378 -11.14 -31.35 -2.97
CA ILE A 378 -12.54 -30.87 -2.94
C ILE A 378 -12.72 -29.86 -1.81
N GLY A 379 -12.22 -30.19 -0.60
CA GLY A 379 -12.19 -29.27 0.53
C GLY A 379 -11.46 -27.96 0.21
N GLY A 380 -10.34 -28.05 -0.53
CA GLY A 380 -9.57 -26.93 -1.01
C GLY A 380 -10.34 -26.02 -1.95
N VAL A 381 -10.98 -26.57 -2.96
CA VAL A 381 -11.81 -25.79 -3.92
C VAL A 381 -12.98 -25.13 -3.21
N LEU A 382 -13.69 -25.86 -2.34
CA LEU A 382 -14.77 -25.30 -1.53
C LEU A 382 -14.25 -24.21 -0.57
N GLY A 383 -13.05 -24.39 -0.01
CA GLY A 383 -12.39 -23.42 0.82
C GLY A 383 -12.04 -22.12 0.06
N VAL A 384 -11.58 -22.21 -1.18
CA VAL A 384 -11.36 -21.04 -2.04
C VAL A 384 -12.67 -20.30 -2.30
N ILE A 385 -13.73 -21.01 -2.67
CA ILE A 385 -15.07 -20.40 -2.90
C ILE A 385 -15.56 -19.71 -1.61
N ALA A 386 -15.48 -20.38 -0.48
CA ALA A 386 -15.86 -19.81 0.81
C ALA A 386 -15.00 -18.60 1.19
N GLY A 387 -13.68 -18.66 0.93
CA GLY A 387 -12.75 -17.56 1.18
C GLY A 387 -13.03 -16.33 0.33
N VAL A 388 -13.36 -16.51 -0.95
CA VAL A 388 -13.77 -15.41 -1.85
C VAL A 388 -15.07 -14.76 -1.36
N ILE A 389 -16.06 -15.58 -0.98
CA ILE A 389 -17.31 -15.06 -0.44
C ILE A 389 -17.06 -14.30 0.86
N LEU A 390 -16.26 -14.87 1.77
CA LEU A 390 -15.94 -14.26 3.06
C LEU A 390 -15.19 -12.93 2.87
N SER A 391 -14.22 -12.88 1.97
CA SER A 391 -13.48 -11.65 1.69
C SER A 391 -14.39 -10.54 1.15
N GLN A 392 -15.36 -10.85 0.28
CA GLN A 392 -16.33 -9.88 -0.20
C GLN A 392 -17.29 -9.38 0.91
N VAL A 393 -17.68 -10.27 1.83
CA VAL A 393 -18.49 -9.89 2.99
C VAL A 393 -17.71 -8.96 3.91
N ILE A 394 -16.46 -9.29 4.22
CA ILE A 394 -15.57 -8.45 5.03
C ILE A 394 -15.38 -7.09 4.34
N SER A 395 -15.12 -7.07 3.04
CA SER A 395 -14.97 -5.82 2.26
C SER A 395 -16.19 -4.89 2.42
N LYS A 396 -17.39 -5.45 2.32
CA LYS A 396 -18.63 -4.66 2.47
C LYS A 396 -18.88 -4.17 3.90
N MET A 397 -18.46 -4.95 4.91
CA MET A 397 -18.67 -4.59 6.31
C MET A 397 -17.63 -3.60 6.82
N SER A 398 -16.37 -3.76 6.42
CA SER A 398 -15.23 -2.98 6.90
C SER A 398 -14.81 -1.87 5.91
N GLN A 399 -15.49 -1.76 4.75
CA GLN A 399 -15.15 -0.83 3.66
C GLN A 399 -13.69 -0.93 3.18
N THR A 400 -13.04 -2.07 3.47
CA THR A 400 -11.67 -2.32 3.03
C THR A 400 -11.66 -2.94 1.64
N PRO A 401 -10.80 -2.47 0.72
CA PRO A 401 -10.70 -3.04 -0.62
C PRO A 401 -10.17 -4.48 -0.57
N VAL A 402 -10.63 -5.30 -1.48
CA VAL A 402 -10.23 -6.70 -1.61
C VAL A 402 -9.77 -6.97 -3.04
N ALA A 403 -8.58 -7.51 -3.18
CA ALA A 403 -8.04 -7.96 -4.46
C ALA A 403 -7.84 -9.48 -4.45
N ILE A 404 -8.59 -10.19 -5.30
CA ILE A 404 -8.50 -11.65 -5.38
C ILE A 404 -7.31 -12.04 -6.24
N SER A 405 -6.36 -12.76 -5.62
CA SER A 405 -5.18 -13.29 -6.32
C SER A 405 -5.43 -14.72 -6.82
N VAL A 406 -5.52 -14.88 -8.15
CA VAL A 406 -5.64 -16.20 -8.77
C VAL A 406 -4.44 -17.09 -8.45
N PRO A 407 -3.17 -16.62 -8.50
CA PRO A 407 -2.02 -17.43 -8.11
C PRO A 407 -2.11 -17.97 -6.68
N VAL A 408 -2.52 -17.14 -5.71
CA VAL A 408 -2.69 -17.56 -4.30
C VAL A 408 -3.79 -18.60 -4.17
N SER A 409 -4.90 -18.45 -4.89
CA SER A 409 -6.00 -19.41 -4.88
C SER A 409 -5.57 -20.79 -5.42
N VAL A 410 -4.81 -20.82 -6.52
CA VAL A 410 -4.26 -22.07 -7.07
C VAL A 410 -3.27 -22.71 -6.10
N LEU A 411 -2.38 -21.92 -5.54
CA LEU A 411 -1.40 -22.39 -4.54
C LEU A 411 -2.07 -23.02 -3.33
N ALA A 412 -3.16 -22.40 -2.83
CA ALA A 412 -3.93 -22.91 -1.69
C ALA A 412 -4.55 -24.30 -1.98
N VAL A 413 -5.09 -24.52 -3.18
CA VAL A 413 -5.62 -25.83 -3.60
C VAL A 413 -4.51 -26.87 -3.69
N VAL A 414 -3.36 -26.53 -4.31
CA VAL A 414 -2.20 -27.42 -4.39
C VAL A 414 -1.68 -27.76 -3.00
N PHE A 415 -1.64 -26.80 -2.11
CA PHE A 415 -1.20 -26.99 -0.73
C PHE A 415 -2.17 -27.90 0.06
N SER A 416 -3.49 -27.73 -0.14
CA SER A 416 -4.46 -28.64 0.47
C SER A 416 -4.32 -30.10 0.02
N MET A 417 -4.04 -30.30 -1.27
CA MET A 417 -3.76 -31.62 -1.82
C MET A 417 -2.48 -32.22 -1.18
N ALA A 418 -1.42 -31.44 -1.04
CA ALA A 418 -0.18 -31.87 -0.40
C ALA A 418 -0.43 -32.29 1.06
N ILE A 419 -1.22 -31.54 1.81
CA ILE A 419 -1.63 -31.90 3.18
C ILE A 419 -2.42 -33.21 3.19
N GLY A 420 -3.35 -33.40 2.26
CA GLY A 420 -4.08 -34.67 2.12
C GLY A 420 -3.17 -35.86 1.88
N ILE A 421 -2.15 -35.69 1.05
CA ILE A 421 -1.13 -36.73 0.79
C ILE A 421 -0.30 -37.01 2.06
N ILE A 422 0.19 -35.99 2.74
CA ILE A 422 1.02 -36.13 3.93
C ILE A 422 0.26 -36.84 5.06
N PHE A 423 -0.91 -36.34 5.41
CA PHE A 423 -1.72 -36.88 6.49
C PHE A 423 -2.46 -38.18 6.10
N GLY A 424 -2.70 -38.41 4.82
CA GLY A 424 -3.24 -39.66 4.29
C GLY A 424 -2.21 -40.80 4.19
N LEU A 425 -0.91 -40.47 4.23
CA LEU A 425 0.17 -41.48 4.04
C LEU A 425 0.17 -42.52 5.16
N LEU A 426 0.10 -42.11 6.41
CA LEU A 426 0.12 -42.97 7.58
C LEU A 426 -1.05 -43.99 7.60
N PRO A 427 -2.33 -43.59 7.44
CA PRO A 427 -3.45 -44.51 7.28
C PRO A 427 -3.31 -45.45 6.07
N SER A 428 -2.82 -44.92 4.94
CA SER A 428 -2.64 -45.71 3.71
C SER A 428 -1.58 -46.79 3.86
N ILE A 429 -0.48 -46.52 4.56
CA ILE A 429 0.55 -47.50 4.90
C ILE A 429 -0.03 -48.59 5.85
N LYS A 430 -0.81 -48.17 6.86
CA LYS A 430 -1.46 -49.11 7.78
C LYS A 430 -2.41 -50.05 7.04
N ALA A 431 -3.25 -49.52 6.13
CA ALA A 431 -4.11 -50.33 5.25
C ALA A 431 -3.32 -51.29 4.34
N ALA A 432 -2.22 -50.79 3.74
CA ALA A 432 -1.36 -51.60 2.88
C ALA A 432 -0.64 -52.72 3.61
N ASN A 433 -0.38 -52.64 4.91
CA ASN A 433 0.32 -53.61 5.71
C ASN A 433 -0.58 -54.58 6.50
N LEU A 434 -1.93 -54.46 6.44
CA LEU A 434 -2.87 -55.36 7.05
C LEU A 434 -2.61 -56.81 6.63
N ASN A 435 -2.61 -57.77 7.59
CA ASN A 435 -2.47 -59.18 7.29
C ASN A 435 -3.84 -59.72 6.79
N PRO A 436 -3.92 -60.39 5.62
CA PRO A 436 -5.18 -60.88 5.08
C PRO A 436 -5.95 -61.85 6.03
N ILE A 437 -5.21 -62.67 6.78
CA ILE A 437 -5.76 -63.67 7.69
C ILE A 437 -6.46 -62.97 8.88
N ASP A 438 -5.75 -62.01 9.49
CA ASP A 438 -6.30 -61.29 10.63
C ASP A 438 -7.46 -60.35 10.20
N ALA A 439 -7.39 -59.80 8.99
CA ALA A 439 -8.41 -58.94 8.45
C ALA A 439 -9.73 -59.65 8.12
N LEU A 440 -9.67 -60.91 7.73
CA LEU A 440 -10.86 -61.76 7.46
C LEU A 440 -11.44 -62.40 8.73
N ARG A 441 -10.69 -62.40 9.81
CA ARG A 441 -11.11 -62.97 11.12
C ARG A 441 -11.78 -61.91 12.02
N HIS A 442 -11.65 -60.66 11.68
CA HIS A 442 -12.35 -59.56 12.35
C HIS A 442 -13.76 -59.48 11.80
N GLU A 443 -14.74 -59.96 12.53
CA GLU A 443 -16.17 -59.66 12.45
C GLU A 443 -16.48 -58.41 13.28
#